data_f1a48674d8d1b7cad2b400dd2229d6b4
#
_entry.id   f1a48674d8d1b7cad2b400dd2229d6b4
#
_cell.length_a   1.000
_cell.length_b   1.000
_cell.length_c   1.000
_cell.angle_alpha   90.00
_cell.angle_beta   90.00
_cell.angle_gamma   90.00
#
_symmetry.space_group_name_H-M   'P 1'
#
loop_
_entity.id
_entity.type
_entity.pdbx_description
1 polymer ?
#
loop_
_entity_poly.entity_id
_entity_poly.type
_entity_poly.pdbx_seq_one_letter_code
_entity_poly.pdbx_strand_id
1 'polypeptide(L)'
;MLGPHFTALPPLSLYIHIPWCVRKCPYCDFNSHERPDGTIGVPEREYIDALMLDLEVQLPEFWGRTIHTVFIGGGTPSLFSAHGIADILAGVRARTRLTPEAEITLEANPGTFEMEKFAGFRDAGVTRLSIGIQSFNDAHLQALGRIHDGAEARRAIEIGLATIGNVNLDLMFALPASRTGGEAQTMAECEADVRAALTFGTPHLSFYQLTLEPNTVFAKKPPPLPDHDLAADMQLRVEQLLGAAGYEHYETSAYARPGRRCQHNLNYWGFGDYVAIGAGAHGKISTPGGPPGSGQQARIVRTERVKQPRDYMQKALGADPASCVFERRVVTRGEVGFEFMLNALRLTDGFPVAWFAERTGYPVSLVSRALDAAEDEGLLARTHESVRPTEKGQRFLNRMLEKFLED
;
A
#
# COMPACT_ATOMS: atom_id res chain seq x y z
N MET A 1 15.43 30.60 3.91
CA MET A 1 15.72 29.27 3.30
C MET A 1 14.81 29.12 2.10
N LEU A 2 15.34 28.74 0.94
CA LEU A 2 14.55 28.54 -0.27
C LEU A 2 13.69 27.28 -0.08
N GLY A 3 12.35 27.40 -0.28
CA GLY A 3 11.42 26.28 -0.32
C GLY A 3 11.64 25.36 -1.51
N PRO A 4 10.85 24.29 -1.67
CA PRO A 4 10.95 23.41 -2.84
C PRO A 4 10.61 24.18 -4.12
N HIS A 5 11.20 23.75 -5.24
CA HIS A 5 10.91 24.32 -6.56
C HIS A 5 10.54 23.20 -7.52
N PHE A 6 9.29 23.16 -7.96
CA PHE A 6 8.77 22.17 -8.90
C PHE A 6 8.72 22.73 -10.32
N THR A 7 9.41 22.11 -11.26
CA THR A 7 9.26 22.35 -12.69
C THR A 7 8.02 21.65 -13.26
N ALA A 8 7.67 20.51 -12.71
CA ALA A 8 6.44 19.77 -12.93
C ALA A 8 6.03 19.10 -11.62
N LEU A 9 4.74 18.94 -11.36
CA LEU A 9 4.27 18.26 -10.17
C LEU A 9 4.41 16.73 -10.34
N PRO A 10 4.69 16.00 -9.24
CA PRO A 10 4.76 14.52 -9.26
C PRO A 10 3.49 13.88 -9.83
N PRO A 11 3.54 12.68 -10.42
CA PRO A 11 2.33 11.94 -10.81
C PRO A 11 1.36 11.78 -9.64
N LEU A 12 0.06 11.79 -9.94
CA LEU A 12 -0.99 11.77 -8.91
C LEU A 12 -1.77 10.46 -8.93
N SER A 13 -1.95 9.89 -7.74
CA SER A 13 -2.81 8.74 -7.45
C SER A 13 -3.94 9.11 -6.49
N LEU A 14 -4.96 8.24 -6.39
CA LEU A 14 -6.01 8.33 -5.38
C LEU A 14 -6.00 7.06 -4.53
N TYR A 15 -5.97 7.22 -3.20
CA TYR A 15 -6.17 6.16 -2.24
C TYR A 15 -7.53 6.34 -1.54
N ILE A 16 -8.32 5.27 -1.48
CA ILE A 16 -9.64 5.25 -0.82
C ILE A 16 -9.60 4.21 0.27
N HIS A 17 -9.77 4.65 1.52
CA HIS A 17 -9.74 3.78 2.68
C HIS A 17 -11.14 3.31 3.07
N ILE A 18 -11.35 2.00 3.09
CA ILE A 18 -12.57 1.35 3.59
C ILE A 18 -12.21 0.66 4.92
N PRO A 19 -12.66 1.16 6.08
CA PRO A 19 -12.09 0.78 7.37
C PRO A 19 -12.67 -0.49 7.99
N TRP A 20 -13.65 -1.15 7.41
CA TRP A 20 -14.32 -2.27 8.04
C TRP A 20 -13.76 -3.64 7.62
N CYS A 21 -13.72 -4.54 8.61
CA CYS A 21 -13.46 -5.97 8.43
C CYS A 21 -14.61 -6.79 9.05
N VAL A 22 -14.81 -8.01 8.56
CA VAL A 22 -15.67 -8.98 9.26
C VAL A 22 -15.07 -9.30 10.62
N ARG A 23 -13.73 -9.49 10.66
CA ARG A 23 -12.94 -9.75 11.87
C ARG A 23 -11.57 -9.12 11.71
N LYS A 24 -11.07 -8.44 12.76
CA LYS A 24 -9.72 -7.89 12.77
C LYS A 24 -8.70 -8.96 13.11
N CYS A 25 -7.71 -9.15 12.23
CA CYS A 25 -6.62 -10.09 12.44
C CYS A 25 -5.69 -9.63 13.57
N PRO A 26 -5.15 -10.56 14.40
CA PRO A 26 -4.34 -10.20 15.57
C PRO A 26 -2.98 -9.55 15.24
N TYR A 27 -2.50 -9.65 14.01
CA TYR A 27 -1.26 -9.03 13.52
C TYR A 27 -1.49 -7.70 12.80
N CYS A 28 -2.75 -7.34 12.46
CA CYS A 28 -3.04 -6.23 11.58
C CYS A 28 -2.94 -4.89 12.32
N ASP A 29 -2.06 -4.01 11.85
CA ASP A 29 -1.84 -2.64 12.32
C ASP A 29 -2.64 -1.57 11.55
N PHE A 30 -3.28 -1.96 10.42
CA PHE A 30 -4.07 -1.05 9.61
C PHE A 30 -5.22 -0.43 10.42
N ASN A 31 -5.67 0.76 10.00
CA ASN A 31 -6.86 1.39 10.55
C ASN A 31 -8.11 0.59 10.15
N SER A 32 -8.23 -0.60 10.69
CA SER A 32 -9.34 -1.52 10.44
C SER A 32 -10.17 -1.75 11.71
N HIS A 33 -11.49 -1.78 11.52
CA HIS A 33 -12.48 -1.91 12.57
C HIS A 33 -13.41 -3.08 12.26
N GLU A 34 -13.70 -3.90 13.25
CA GLU A 34 -14.75 -4.91 13.08
C GLU A 34 -16.08 -4.20 12.82
N ARG A 35 -16.89 -4.74 11.92
CA ARG A 35 -18.27 -4.24 11.73
C ARG A 35 -19.05 -4.34 13.05
N PRO A 36 -19.93 -3.37 13.34
CA PRO A 36 -20.72 -3.40 14.56
C PRO A 36 -21.49 -4.71 14.73
N ASP A 37 -21.44 -5.29 15.93
CA ASP A 37 -22.20 -6.50 16.26
C ASP A 37 -23.69 -6.32 16.01
N GLY A 38 -24.33 -7.32 15.38
CA GLY A 38 -25.76 -7.33 15.09
C GLY A 38 -26.19 -6.52 13.85
N THR A 39 -25.27 -5.93 13.12
CA THR A 39 -25.59 -5.27 11.84
C THR A 39 -25.36 -6.24 10.66
N ILE A 40 -26.32 -6.28 9.72
CA ILE A 40 -26.22 -7.10 8.51
C ILE A 40 -25.24 -6.48 7.48
N GLY A 41 -24.72 -5.28 7.73
CA GLY A 41 -23.84 -4.57 6.80
C GLY A 41 -23.05 -3.44 7.44
N VAL A 42 -22.26 -2.75 6.62
CA VAL A 42 -21.60 -1.48 6.95
C VAL A 42 -22.50 -0.32 6.51
N PRO A 43 -22.36 0.90 7.07
CA PRO A 43 -23.13 2.09 6.66
C PRO A 43 -22.65 2.59 5.28
N GLU A 44 -22.82 1.76 4.24
CA GLU A 44 -22.20 1.93 2.94
C GLU A 44 -22.57 3.25 2.28
N ARG A 45 -23.87 3.59 2.23
CA ARG A 45 -24.35 4.82 1.58
C ARG A 45 -23.82 6.08 2.27
N GLU A 46 -23.95 6.13 3.59
CA GLU A 46 -23.50 7.25 4.40
C GLU A 46 -21.96 7.44 4.27
N TYR A 47 -21.23 6.33 4.22
CA TYR A 47 -19.79 6.39 4.05
C TYR A 47 -19.37 6.87 2.66
N ILE A 48 -20.07 6.45 1.60
CA ILE A 48 -19.85 6.94 0.24
C ILE A 48 -20.09 8.45 0.16
N ASP A 49 -21.17 8.94 0.74
CA ASP A 49 -21.45 10.38 0.79
C ASP A 49 -20.34 11.15 1.53
N ALA A 50 -19.85 10.60 2.65
CA ALA A 50 -18.73 11.17 3.39
C ALA A 50 -17.41 11.18 2.57
N LEU A 51 -17.11 10.10 1.83
CA LEU A 51 -15.95 10.02 0.93
C LEU A 51 -16.02 11.12 -0.16
N MET A 52 -17.20 11.35 -0.74
CA MET A 52 -17.35 12.36 -1.79
C MET A 52 -17.17 13.78 -1.28
N LEU A 53 -17.63 14.09 -0.09
CA LEU A 53 -17.41 15.40 0.55
C LEU A 53 -15.93 15.58 0.96
N ASP A 54 -15.28 14.53 1.50
CA ASP A 54 -13.83 14.58 1.78
C ASP A 54 -13.02 14.83 0.49
N LEU A 55 -13.39 14.19 -0.63
CA LEU A 55 -12.76 14.43 -1.91
C LEU A 55 -12.95 15.88 -2.38
N GLU A 56 -14.16 16.42 -2.26
CA GLU A 56 -14.49 17.79 -2.65
C GLU A 56 -13.68 18.84 -1.89
N VAL A 57 -13.47 18.64 -0.60
CA VAL A 57 -12.62 19.51 0.25
C VAL A 57 -11.19 19.60 -0.27
N GLN A 58 -10.68 18.52 -0.87
CA GLN A 58 -9.30 18.46 -1.36
C GLN A 58 -9.12 18.94 -2.80
N LEU A 59 -10.21 19.02 -3.60
CA LEU A 59 -10.14 19.40 -5.01
C LEU A 59 -9.28 20.65 -5.29
N PRO A 60 -9.36 21.74 -4.49
CA PRO A 60 -8.54 22.93 -4.77
C PRO A 60 -7.03 22.68 -4.77
N GLU A 61 -6.55 21.65 -4.04
CA GLU A 61 -5.12 21.36 -3.91
C GLU A 61 -4.53 20.64 -5.13
N PHE A 62 -5.37 19.93 -5.87
CA PHE A 62 -4.93 19.17 -7.05
C PHE A 62 -5.78 19.42 -8.30
N TRP A 63 -6.53 20.53 -8.32
CA TRP A 63 -7.41 20.86 -9.42
C TRP A 63 -6.71 20.79 -10.79
N GLY A 64 -7.36 20.13 -11.74
CA GLY A 64 -6.85 19.98 -13.12
C GLY A 64 -5.75 18.93 -13.29
N ARG A 65 -5.23 18.33 -12.21
CA ARG A 65 -4.25 17.23 -12.32
C ARG A 65 -4.95 15.93 -12.69
N THR A 66 -4.27 15.12 -13.51
CA THR A 66 -4.75 13.79 -13.90
C THR A 66 -4.41 12.76 -12.84
N ILE A 67 -5.39 11.95 -12.43
CA ILE A 67 -5.20 10.79 -11.56
C ILE A 67 -4.94 9.58 -12.46
N HIS A 68 -3.83 8.88 -12.23
CA HIS A 68 -3.39 7.73 -13.03
C HIS A 68 -3.78 6.39 -12.43
N THR A 69 -3.91 6.31 -11.10
CA THR A 69 -4.30 5.08 -10.40
C THR A 69 -5.25 5.36 -9.25
N VAL A 70 -6.13 4.40 -8.97
CA VAL A 70 -6.98 4.38 -7.78
C VAL A 70 -6.70 3.08 -7.02
N PHE A 71 -6.51 3.18 -5.71
CA PHE A 71 -6.36 2.03 -4.85
C PHE A 71 -7.41 2.07 -3.74
N ILE A 72 -8.29 1.09 -3.71
CA ILE A 72 -9.34 0.95 -2.69
C ILE A 72 -8.88 -0.14 -1.73
N GLY A 73 -8.44 0.28 -0.54
CA GLY A 73 -7.81 -0.59 0.44
C GLY A 73 -8.24 -0.30 1.88
N GLY A 74 -7.52 -0.91 2.83
CA GLY A 74 -7.65 -0.62 4.26
C GLY A 74 -8.07 -1.82 5.11
N GLY A 75 -9.33 -1.95 5.45
CA GLY A 75 -9.88 -3.11 6.15
C GLY A 75 -10.19 -4.24 5.16
N THR A 76 -11.40 -4.26 4.65
CA THR A 76 -11.85 -5.22 3.64
C THR A 76 -12.81 -4.51 2.68
N PRO A 77 -12.29 -3.83 1.66
CA PRO A 77 -13.11 -3.10 0.69
C PRO A 77 -14.17 -3.95 -0.02
N SER A 78 -13.89 -5.23 -0.22
CA SER A 78 -14.84 -6.19 -0.81
C SER A 78 -16.09 -6.47 0.03
N LEU A 79 -16.18 -5.93 1.24
CA LEU A 79 -17.44 -5.92 2.02
C LEU A 79 -18.49 -5.03 1.38
N PHE A 80 -18.07 -3.97 0.69
CA PHE A 80 -19.01 -3.10 -0.03
C PHE A 80 -19.71 -3.86 -1.16
N SER A 81 -20.89 -3.41 -1.51
CA SER A 81 -21.62 -3.94 -2.67
C SER A 81 -20.93 -3.52 -3.97
N ALA A 82 -21.13 -4.27 -5.04
CA ALA A 82 -20.65 -3.88 -6.36
C ALA A 82 -21.26 -2.52 -6.80
N HIS A 83 -22.51 -2.25 -6.41
CA HIS A 83 -23.16 -0.97 -6.63
C HIS A 83 -22.48 0.17 -5.85
N GLY A 84 -22.11 -0.06 -4.57
CA GLY A 84 -21.38 0.92 -3.78
C GLY A 84 -20.01 1.24 -4.36
N ILE A 85 -19.26 0.25 -4.86
CA ILE A 85 -18.00 0.48 -5.56
C ILE A 85 -18.24 1.25 -6.88
N ALA A 86 -19.29 0.94 -7.62
CA ALA A 86 -19.67 1.70 -8.81
C ALA A 86 -20.00 3.17 -8.49
N ASP A 87 -20.75 3.43 -7.41
CA ASP A 87 -21.08 4.78 -6.95
C ASP A 87 -19.81 5.57 -6.55
N ILE A 88 -18.88 4.93 -5.83
CA ILE A 88 -17.58 5.55 -5.49
C ILE A 88 -16.83 5.95 -6.77
N LEU A 89 -16.66 5.03 -7.71
CA LEU A 89 -15.89 5.27 -8.93
C LEU A 89 -16.58 6.29 -9.86
N ALA A 90 -17.91 6.27 -9.93
CA ALA A 90 -18.70 7.28 -10.64
C ALA A 90 -18.53 8.67 -10.01
N GLY A 91 -18.60 8.74 -8.67
CA GLY A 91 -18.37 9.97 -7.91
C GLY A 91 -16.97 10.57 -8.11
N VAL A 92 -15.94 9.72 -8.14
CA VAL A 92 -14.56 10.11 -8.44
C VAL A 92 -14.45 10.65 -9.88
N ARG A 93 -14.99 9.93 -10.87
CA ARG A 93 -14.96 10.36 -12.28
C ARG A 93 -15.69 11.68 -12.50
N ALA A 94 -16.78 11.92 -11.79
CA ALA A 94 -17.55 13.16 -11.91
C ALA A 94 -16.80 14.40 -11.36
N ARG A 95 -15.85 14.21 -10.44
CA ARG A 95 -15.15 15.30 -9.74
C ARG A 95 -13.70 15.49 -10.17
N THR A 96 -13.09 14.51 -10.80
CA THR A 96 -11.66 14.49 -11.06
C THR A 96 -11.34 14.11 -12.51
N ARG A 97 -10.09 14.35 -12.92
CA ARG A 97 -9.58 13.86 -14.20
C ARG A 97 -8.95 12.47 -14.01
N LEU A 98 -9.78 11.45 -13.78
CA LEU A 98 -9.33 10.06 -13.79
C LEU A 98 -9.06 9.64 -15.25
N THR A 99 -7.82 9.17 -15.55
CA THR A 99 -7.51 8.68 -16.91
C THR A 99 -8.35 7.45 -17.25
N PRO A 100 -8.80 7.29 -18.50
CA PRO A 100 -9.55 6.09 -18.91
C PRO A 100 -8.81 4.78 -18.68
N GLU A 101 -7.46 4.81 -18.77
CA GLU A 101 -6.56 3.66 -18.62
C GLU A 101 -6.10 3.47 -17.16
N ALA A 102 -6.72 4.15 -16.19
CA ALA A 102 -6.31 4.07 -14.80
C ALA A 102 -6.30 2.63 -14.28
N GLU A 103 -5.22 2.25 -13.60
CA GLU A 103 -5.22 1.05 -12.79
C GLU A 103 -6.11 1.30 -11.56
N ILE A 104 -7.19 0.54 -11.44
CA ILE A 104 -8.13 0.60 -10.31
C ILE A 104 -8.03 -0.71 -9.55
N THR A 105 -7.32 -0.67 -8.41
CA THR A 105 -7.12 -1.83 -7.53
C THR A 105 -8.17 -1.86 -6.44
N LEU A 106 -8.73 -3.04 -6.16
CA LEU A 106 -9.57 -3.33 -5.01
C LEU A 106 -8.96 -4.45 -4.18
N GLU A 107 -8.80 -4.23 -2.86
CA GLU A 107 -8.43 -5.29 -1.92
C GLU A 107 -9.65 -6.17 -1.58
N ALA A 108 -9.44 -7.48 -1.55
CA ALA A 108 -10.47 -8.46 -1.26
C ALA A 108 -9.94 -9.59 -0.36
N ASN A 109 -10.83 -10.18 0.42
CA ASN A 109 -10.57 -11.44 1.10
C ASN A 109 -11.16 -12.61 0.29
N PRO A 110 -10.63 -13.84 0.45
CA PRO A 110 -11.10 -15.01 -0.28
C PRO A 110 -12.38 -15.66 0.29
N GLY A 111 -13.24 -14.88 0.98
CA GLY A 111 -14.51 -15.38 1.48
C GLY A 111 -15.55 -15.62 0.36
N THR A 112 -16.45 -16.58 0.56
CA THR A 112 -17.46 -16.94 -0.45
C THR A 112 -18.31 -15.75 -0.87
N PHE A 113 -18.75 -14.93 0.08
CA PHE A 113 -19.57 -13.75 -0.18
C PHE A 113 -18.87 -12.68 -1.02
N GLU A 114 -17.57 -12.51 -0.87
CA GLU A 114 -16.79 -11.56 -1.67
C GLU A 114 -16.59 -12.05 -3.10
N MET A 115 -16.35 -13.35 -3.27
CA MET A 115 -16.14 -13.97 -4.60
C MET A 115 -17.34 -13.76 -5.54
N GLU A 116 -18.56 -13.83 -5.01
CA GLU A 116 -19.78 -13.62 -5.79
C GLU A 116 -19.89 -12.21 -6.39
N LYS A 117 -19.16 -11.24 -5.83
CA LYS A 117 -19.17 -9.84 -6.25
C LYS A 117 -18.10 -9.49 -7.30
N PHE A 118 -17.09 -10.34 -7.54
CA PHE A 118 -15.95 -9.99 -8.40
C PHE A 118 -16.35 -9.56 -9.80
N ALA A 119 -17.38 -10.20 -10.39
CA ALA A 119 -17.93 -9.77 -11.68
C ALA A 119 -18.53 -8.36 -11.60
N GLY A 120 -19.29 -8.06 -10.55
CA GLY A 120 -19.82 -6.73 -10.32
C GLY A 120 -18.76 -5.66 -10.08
N PHE A 121 -17.65 -6.00 -9.42
CA PHE A 121 -16.52 -5.08 -9.25
C PHE A 121 -15.82 -4.77 -10.57
N ARG A 122 -15.63 -5.78 -11.45
CA ARG A 122 -15.17 -5.56 -12.82
C ARG A 122 -16.11 -4.61 -13.58
N ASP A 123 -17.40 -4.87 -13.51
CA ASP A 123 -18.42 -4.07 -14.23
C ASP A 123 -18.50 -2.64 -13.67
N ALA A 124 -18.20 -2.43 -12.39
CA ALA A 124 -18.02 -1.11 -11.77
C ALA A 124 -16.76 -0.39 -12.26
N GLY A 125 -15.78 -1.11 -12.85
CA GLY A 125 -14.56 -0.55 -13.42
C GLY A 125 -13.28 -0.88 -12.63
N VAL A 126 -13.31 -1.85 -11.71
CA VAL A 126 -12.11 -2.38 -11.08
C VAL A 126 -11.30 -3.15 -12.12
N THR A 127 -10.01 -2.84 -12.25
CA THR A 127 -9.10 -3.42 -13.25
C THR A 127 -8.05 -4.35 -12.64
N ARG A 128 -7.93 -4.37 -11.30
CA ARG A 128 -6.97 -5.20 -10.56
C ARG A 128 -7.57 -5.62 -9.22
N LEU A 129 -7.39 -6.88 -8.83
CA LEU A 129 -7.69 -7.37 -7.48
C LEU A 129 -6.40 -7.63 -6.71
N SER A 130 -6.39 -7.31 -5.40
CA SER A 130 -5.39 -7.77 -4.43
C SER A 130 -6.10 -8.69 -3.45
N ILE A 131 -5.76 -9.99 -3.45
CA ILE A 131 -6.48 -10.98 -2.65
C ILE A 131 -5.61 -11.42 -1.48
N GLY A 132 -6.09 -11.15 -0.26
CA GLY A 132 -5.40 -11.47 0.98
C GLY A 132 -5.43 -12.96 1.33
N ILE A 133 -4.65 -13.78 0.63
CA ILE A 133 -4.53 -15.23 0.81
C ILE A 133 -3.81 -15.57 2.11
N GLN A 134 -2.68 -14.95 2.36
CA GLN A 134 -1.73 -15.11 3.47
C GLN A 134 -1.00 -16.46 3.48
N SER A 135 -1.68 -17.59 3.36
CA SER A 135 -1.15 -18.95 3.27
C SER A 135 -2.17 -19.89 2.63
N PHE A 136 -1.73 -21.03 2.12
CA PHE A 136 -2.60 -22.15 1.72
C PHE A 136 -2.70 -23.24 2.76
N ASN A 137 -2.01 -23.08 3.90
CA ASN A 137 -2.01 -24.02 5.03
C ASN A 137 -3.05 -23.55 6.07
N ASP A 138 -4.06 -24.39 6.31
CA ASP A 138 -5.17 -24.08 7.23
C ASP A 138 -4.71 -23.83 8.67
N ALA A 139 -3.66 -24.52 9.13
CA ALA A 139 -3.14 -24.33 10.48
C ALA A 139 -2.54 -22.91 10.65
N HIS A 140 -1.78 -22.44 9.66
CA HIS A 140 -1.24 -21.08 9.65
C HIS A 140 -2.32 -20.02 9.47
N LEU A 141 -3.33 -20.27 8.63
CA LEU A 141 -4.49 -19.38 8.50
C LEU A 141 -5.23 -19.20 9.82
N GLN A 142 -5.47 -20.31 10.55
CA GLN A 142 -6.08 -20.27 11.87
C GLN A 142 -5.20 -19.53 12.89
N ALA A 143 -3.89 -19.75 12.88
CA ALA A 143 -2.94 -19.02 13.72
C ALA A 143 -2.96 -17.52 13.48
N LEU A 144 -3.06 -17.10 12.22
CA LEU A 144 -3.22 -15.70 11.78
C LEU A 144 -4.61 -15.13 12.09
N GLY A 145 -5.57 -15.95 12.57
CA GLY A 145 -6.94 -15.51 12.84
C GLY A 145 -7.78 -15.27 11.58
N ARG A 146 -7.37 -15.87 10.45
CA ARG A 146 -8.14 -15.79 9.19
C ARG A 146 -9.43 -16.61 9.31
N ILE A 147 -10.46 -16.19 8.58
CA ILE A 147 -11.79 -16.81 8.57
C ILE A 147 -11.99 -17.77 7.40
N HIS A 148 -11.16 -17.68 6.36
CA HIS A 148 -11.15 -18.57 5.21
C HIS A 148 -10.14 -19.69 5.37
N ASP A 149 -10.33 -20.75 4.62
CA ASP A 149 -9.41 -21.89 4.50
C ASP A 149 -8.66 -21.90 3.16
N GLY A 150 -7.73 -22.84 2.99
CA GLY A 150 -6.93 -22.97 1.78
C GLY A 150 -7.76 -23.33 0.53
N ALA A 151 -8.91 -23.99 0.68
CA ALA A 151 -9.80 -24.32 -0.43
C ALA A 151 -10.55 -23.05 -0.93
N GLU A 152 -11.03 -22.23 -0.01
CA GLU A 152 -11.63 -20.93 -0.31
C GLU A 152 -10.62 -19.99 -0.96
N ALA A 153 -9.37 -19.97 -0.45
CA ALA A 153 -8.28 -19.21 -1.03
C ALA A 153 -8.05 -19.57 -2.52
N ARG A 154 -7.94 -20.87 -2.84
CA ARG A 154 -7.76 -21.35 -4.22
C ARG A 154 -8.92 -20.96 -5.13
N ARG A 155 -10.16 -21.14 -4.65
CA ARG A 155 -11.38 -20.78 -5.40
C ARG A 155 -11.45 -19.28 -5.69
N ALA A 156 -11.08 -18.43 -4.71
CA ALA A 156 -11.05 -16.98 -4.90
C ALA A 156 -10.06 -16.55 -6.00
N ILE A 157 -8.88 -17.20 -6.05
CA ILE A 157 -7.88 -16.95 -7.08
C ILE A 157 -8.43 -17.32 -8.48
N GLU A 158 -9.01 -18.51 -8.62
CA GLU A 158 -9.57 -18.98 -9.89
C GLU A 158 -10.68 -18.04 -10.41
N ILE A 159 -11.60 -17.64 -9.53
CA ILE A 159 -12.69 -16.70 -9.89
C ILE A 159 -12.12 -15.32 -10.23
N GLY A 160 -11.16 -14.81 -9.44
CA GLY A 160 -10.50 -13.53 -9.69
C GLY A 160 -9.80 -13.49 -11.06
N LEU A 161 -9.05 -14.55 -11.39
CA LEU A 161 -8.37 -14.68 -12.68
C LEU A 161 -9.36 -14.78 -13.85
N ALA A 162 -10.44 -15.56 -13.70
CA ALA A 162 -11.47 -15.71 -14.72
C ALA A 162 -12.25 -14.40 -14.93
N THR A 163 -12.39 -13.57 -13.90
CA THR A 163 -13.25 -12.40 -13.92
C THR A 163 -12.50 -11.12 -14.33
N ILE A 164 -11.37 -10.83 -13.71
CA ILE A 164 -10.58 -9.59 -13.89
C ILE A 164 -9.24 -9.89 -14.60
N GLY A 165 -8.62 -11.04 -14.32
CA GLY A 165 -7.37 -11.46 -14.94
C GLY A 165 -6.12 -10.81 -14.34
N ASN A 166 -6.19 -9.56 -13.90
CA ASN A 166 -5.08 -8.87 -13.22
C ASN A 166 -5.24 -9.04 -11.71
N VAL A 167 -4.61 -10.08 -11.17
CA VAL A 167 -4.76 -10.49 -9.76
C VAL A 167 -3.39 -10.49 -9.09
N ASN A 168 -3.32 -9.87 -7.91
CA ASN A 168 -2.25 -10.02 -6.96
C ASN A 168 -2.69 -10.98 -5.84
N LEU A 169 -1.78 -11.83 -5.39
CA LEU A 169 -1.94 -12.62 -4.17
C LEU A 169 -1.04 -12.03 -3.09
N ASP A 170 -1.65 -11.66 -1.96
CA ASP A 170 -0.91 -11.28 -0.77
C ASP A 170 -0.67 -12.53 0.07
N LEU A 171 0.59 -12.89 0.24
CA LEU A 171 1.07 -14.05 0.97
C LEU A 171 2.05 -13.62 2.07
N MET A 172 2.18 -14.44 3.09
CA MET A 172 3.08 -14.16 4.20
C MET A 172 3.99 -15.35 4.45
N PHE A 173 5.18 -15.08 4.98
CA PHE A 173 6.11 -16.09 5.48
C PHE A 173 6.56 -15.75 6.91
N ALA A 174 7.35 -16.64 7.52
CA ALA A 174 7.69 -16.61 8.94
C ALA A 174 6.44 -16.65 9.83
N LEU A 175 5.50 -17.53 9.50
CA LEU A 175 4.19 -17.62 10.14
C LEU A 175 4.25 -18.29 11.52
N PRO A 176 3.32 -17.94 12.43
CA PRO A 176 3.31 -18.46 13.78
C PRO A 176 2.84 -19.91 13.84
N ALA A 177 3.21 -20.57 14.95
CA ALA A 177 2.61 -21.81 15.35
C ALA A 177 1.10 -21.65 15.62
N SER A 178 0.34 -22.73 15.42
CA SER A 178 -1.09 -22.74 15.79
C SER A 178 -1.26 -22.48 17.29
N ARG A 179 -2.32 -21.77 17.66
CA ARG A 179 -2.67 -21.49 19.07
C ARG A 179 -3.00 -22.74 19.89
N THR A 180 -3.31 -23.85 19.23
CA THR A 180 -3.61 -25.15 19.85
C THR A 180 -2.38 -26.02 20.04
N GLY A 181 -1.19 -25.51 19.71
CA GLY A 181 0.09 -26.22 19.74
C GLY A 181 0.59 -26.51 18.32
N GLY A 182 1.86 -26.81 18.19
CA GLY A 182 2.55 -27.03 16.94
C GLY A 182 3.83 -26.21 16.85
N GLU A 183 4.53 -26.34 15.74
CA GLU A 183 5.73 -25.57 15.45
C GLU A 183 5.40 -24.35 14.59
N ALA A 184 6.24 -23.33 14.66
CA ALA A 184 6.21 -22.21 13.73
C ALA A 184 6.49 -22.71 12.29
N GLN A 185 6.16 -21.91 11.30
CA GLN A 185 6.33 -22.28 9.89
C GLN A 185 7.73 -22.79 9.59
N THR A 186 7.82 -23.95 8.99
CA THR A 186 9.06 -24.53 8.49
C THR A 186 9.40 -24.03 7.09
N MET A 187 10.67 -24.18 6.67
CA MET A 187 11.09 -23.88 5.29
C MET A 187 10.25 -24.65 4.26
N ALA A 188 9.95 -25.93 4.51
CA ALA A 188 9.16 -26.77 3.61
C ALA A 188 7.73 -26.23 3.43
N GLU A 189 7.10 -25.74 4.49
CA GLU A 189 5.76 -25.15 4.44
C GLU A 189 5.77 -23.79 3.72
N CYS A 190 6.80 -22.96 3.94
CA CYS A 190 7.00 -21.73 3.19
C CYS A 190 7.14 -22.02 1.68
N GLU A 191 7.99 -22.98 1.29
CA GLU A 191 8.11 -23.41 -0.11
C GLU A 191 6.80 -23.96 -0.68
N ALA A 192 6.01 -24.68 0.12
CA ALA A 192 4.73 -25.21 -0.33
C ALA A 192 3.74 -24.08 -0.67
N ASP A 193 3.69 -23.01 0.13
CA ASP A 193 2.87 -21.82 -0.16
C ASP A 193 3.32 -21.14 -1.45
N VAL A 194 4.64 -20.95 -1.66
CA VAL A 194 5.17 -20.37 -2.92
C VAL A 194 4.80 -21.23 -4.12
N ARG A 195 5.02 -22.55 -4.04
CA ARG A 195 4.70 -23.47 -5.13
C ARG A 195 3.20 -23.48 -5.44
N ALA A 196 2.35 -23.46 -4.39
CA ALA A 196 0.91 -23.37 -4.57
C ALA A 196 0.51 -22.07 -5.29
N ALA A 197 1.07 -20.92 -4.91
CA ALA A 197 0.82 -19.64 -5.59
C ALA A 197 1.23 -19.68 -7.06
N LEU A 198 2.40 -20.27 -7.36
CA LEU A 198 2.92 -20.38 -8.73
C LEU A 198 2.03 -21.21 -9.65
N THR A 199 1.26 -22.19 -9.14
CA THR A 199 0.36 -23.01 -9.97
C THR A 199 -0.74 -22.20 -10.65
N PHE A 200 -1.11 -21.04 -10.09
CA PHE A 200 -2.16 -20.18 -10.64
C PHE A 200 -1.66 -19.24 -11.74
N GLY A 201 -0.34 -19.00 -11.83
CA GLY A 201 0.24 -18.14 -12.84
C GLY A 201 -0.24 -16.69 -12.79
N THR A 202 -0.61 -16.19 -11.62
CA THR A 202 -1.05 -14.79 -11.44
C THR A 202 0.01 -13.81 -11.92
N PRO A 203 -0.38 -12.63 -12.45
CA PRO A 203 0.58 -11.67 -12.96
C PRO A 203 1.41 -10.99 -11.87
N HIS A 204 0.97 -11.04 -10.60
CA HIS A 204 1.60 -10.36 -9.50
C HIS A 204 1.48 -11.16 -8.20
N LEU A 205 2.52 -11.11 -7.37
CA LEU A 205 2.60 -11.76 -6.06
C LEU A 205 3.22 -10.79 -5.06
N SER A 206 2.67 -10.72 -3.86
CA SER A 206 3.25 -10.02 -2.72
C SER A 206 3.55 -11.04 -1.62
N PHE A 207 4.80 -11.06 -1.13
CA PHE A 207 5.22 -11.91 -0.02
C PHE A 207 5.78 -11.04 1.09
N TYR A 208 5.08 -11.04 2.23
CA TYR A 208 5.43 -10.25 3.41
C TYR A 208 5.97 -11.14 4.51
N GLN A 209 7.07 -10.73 5.14
CA GLN A 209 7.45 -11.31 6.42
C GLN A 209 6.44 -10.89 7.48
N LEU A 210 5.96 -11.83 8.30
CA LEU A 210 5.15 -11.47 9.46
C LEU A 210 5.99 -10.66 10.44
N THR A 211 5.57 -9.44 10.74
CA THR A 211 6.17 -8.54 11.72
C THR A 211 5.23 -8.32 12.90
N LEU A 212 5.80 -8.07 14.08
CA LEU A 212 5.04 -7.78 15.30
C LEU A 212 4.85 -6.27 15.43
N GLU A 213 3.88 -5.75 14.70
CA GLU A 213 3.63 -4.31 14.65
C GLU A 213 3.08 -3.75 15.96
N PRO A 214 3.51 -2.55 16.40
CA PRO A 214 3.01 -1.89 17.61
C PRO A 214 1.48 -1.82 17.63
N ASN A 215 0.90 -1.87 18.83
CA ASN A 215 -0.56 -1.80 19.06
C ASN A 215 -1.38 -2.98 18.54
N THR A 216 -0.77 -4.03 18.03
CA THR A 216 -1.45 -5.27 17.65
C THR A 216 -1.57 -6.26 18.82
N VAL A 217 -2.44 -7.24 18.67
CA VAL A 217 -2.56 -8.34 19.65
C VAL A 217 -1.26 -9.15 19.70
N PHE A 218 -0.64 -9.39 18.53
CA PHE A 218 0.61 -10.13 18.45
C PHE A 218 1.79 -9.40 19.10
N ALA A 219 1.86 -8.07 19.04
CA ALA A 219 2.88 -7.34 19.78
C ALA A 219 2.71 -7.45 21.31
N LYS A 220 1.45 -7.49 21.79
CA LYS A 220 1.13 -7.61 23.23
C LYS A 220 1.31 -9.05 23.75
N LYS A 221 1.05 -10.05 22.92
CA LYS A 221 1.14 -11.47 23.21
C LYS A 221 1.75 -12.19 22.01
N PRO A 222 3.09 -12.10 21.84
CA PRO A 222 3.78 -12.70 20.71
C PRO A 222 3.53 -14.21 20.62
N PRO A 223 3.07 -14.72 19.45
CA PRO A 223 3.04 -16.16 19.23
C PRO A 223 4.47 -16.68 19.00
N PRO A 224 4.72 -17.99 19.13
CA PRO A 224 5.96 -18.59 18.67
C PRO A 224 6.15 -18.36 17.16
N LEU A 225 7.28 -17.78 16.78
CA LEU A 225 7.68 -17.50 15.39
C LEU A 225 8.95 -18.28 15.04
N PRO A 226 9.26 -18.49 13.76
CA PRO A 226 10.59 -18.89 13.33
C PRO A 226 11.65 -17.91 13.84
N ASP A 227 12.87 -18.38 14.08
CA ASP A 227 13.97 -17.50 14.41
C ASP A 227 14.34 -16.58 13.23
N HIS A 228 15.16 -15.57 13.51
CA HIS A 228 15.51 -14.57 12.50
C HIS A 228 16.33 -15.15 11.34
N ASP A 229 17.18 -16.13 11.59
CA ASP A 229 18.01 -16.75 10.56
C ASP A 229 17.12 -17.57 9.61
N LEU A 230 16.21 -18.39 10.16
CA LEU A 230 15.24 -19.12 9.34
C LEU A 230 14.31 -18.19 8.55
N ALA A 231 13.87 -17.08 9.15
CA ALA A 231 13.04 -16.11 8.43
C ALA A 231 13.81 -15.44 7.27
N ALA A 232 15.10 -15.13 7.47
CA ALA A 232 15.96 -14.60 6.41
C ALA A 232 16.19 -15.63 5.29
N ASP A 233 16.41 -16.90 5.65
CA ASP A 233 16.53 -18.00 4.68
C ASP A 233 15.23 -18.22 3.90
N MET A 234 14.06 -18.10 4.55
CA MET A 234 12.76 -18.14 3.88
C MET A 234 12.63 -17.03 2.85
N GLN A 235 13.01 -15.79 3.19
CA GLN A 235 12.99 -14.68 2.24
C GLN A 235 13.83 -14.98 1.00
N LEU A 236 15.08 -15.40 1.20
CA LEU A 236 15.98 -15.76 0.10
C LEU A 236 15.39 -16.88 -0.77
N ARG A 237 14.74 -17.83 -0.12
CA ARG A 237 14.13 -18.96 -0.83
C ARG A 237 12.92 -18.55 -1.66
N VAL A 238 12.07 -17.66 -1.13
CA VAL A 238 10.95 -17.03 -1.86
C VAL A 238 11.48 -16.32 -3.10
N GLU A 239 12.49 -15.46 -2.94
CA GLU A 239 13.12 -14.72 -4.05
C GLU A 239 13.64 -15.65 -5.14
N GLN A 240 14.36 -16.72 -4.77
CA GLN A 240 14.88 -17.72 -5.71
C GLN A 240 13.78 -18.44 -6.49
N LEU A 241 12.73 -18.89 -5.80
CA LEU A 241 11.64 -19.63 -6.44
C LEU A 241 10.83 -18.76 -7.39
N LEU A 242 10.53 -17.52 -7.00
CA LEU A 242 9.78 -16.57 -7.82
C LEU A 242 10.62 -16.10 -9.00
N GLY A 243 11.90 -15.82 -8.81
CA GLY A 243 12.82 -15.46 -9.89
C GLY A 243 12.98 -16.58 -10.91
N ALA A 244 13.14 -17.84 -10.46
CA ALA A 244 13.20 -19.01 -11.34
C ALA A 244 11.88 -19.23 -12.13
N ALA A 245 10.74 -18.77 -11.60
CA ALA A 245 9.45 -18.80 -12.27
C ALA A 245 9.20 -17.59 -13.20
N GLY A 246 10.18 -16.69 -13.36
CA GLY A 246 10.13 -15.52 -14.25
C GLY A 246 9.38 -14.31 -13.69
N TYR A 247 9.30 -14.19 -12.37
CA TYR A 247 8.84 -12.97 -11.72
C TYR A 247 10.03 -12.03 -11.45
N GLU A 248 9.83 -10.75 -11.69
CA GLU A 248 10.75 -9.68 -11.33
C GLU A 248 10.47 -9.22 -9.90
N HIS A 249 11.48 -9.28 -9.01
CA HIS A 249 11.43 -8.66 -7.70
C HIS A 249 11.65 -7.17 -7.89
N TYR A 250 10.62 -6.33 -7.77
CA TYR A 250 10.73 -4.91 -8.12
C TYR A 250 10.66 -3.95 -6.94
N GLU A 251 10.17 -4.42 -5.78
CA GLU A 251 10.21 -3.70 -4.51
C GLU A 251 10.22 -4.72 -3.36
N THR A 252 10.49 -4.28 -2.14
CA THR A 252 10.82 -5.10 -0.96
C THR A 252 9.98 -6.38 -0.80
N SER A 253 8.68 -6.32 -1.11
CA SER A 253 7.75 -7.44 -0.88
C SER A 253 7.00 -7.87 -2.14
N ALA A 254 7.22 -7.21 -3.28
CA ALA A 254 6.40 -7.45 -4.47
C ALA A 254 7.19 -7.98 -5.67
N TYR A 255 6.55 -8.93 -6.33
CA TYR A 255 7.05 -9.67 -7.47
C TYR A 255 6.01 -9.64 -8.60
N ALA A 256 6.43 -9.35 -9.81
CA ALA A 256 5.52 -9.24 -10.95
C ALA A 256 6.08 -9.91 -12.20
N ARG A 257 5.18 -10.40 -13.05
CA ARG A 257 5.55 -10.73 -14.44
C ARG A 257 5.99 -9.45 -15.16
N PRO A 258 6.87 -9.52 -16.19
CA PRO A 258 7.26 -8.36 -16.98
C PRO A 258 6.04 -7.54 -17.45
N GLY A 259 6.07 -6.22 -17.18
CA GLY A 259 4.98 -5.30 -17.51
C GLY A 259 3.73 -5.40 -16.62
N ARG A 260 3.79 -6.13 -15.48
CA ARG A 260 2.66 -6.32 -14.55
C ARG A 260 2.89 -5.75 -13.15
N ARG A 261 3.89 -4.90 -12.98
CA ARG A 261 4.13 -4.18 -11.71
C ARG A 261 2.94 -3.30 -11.35
N CYS A 262 2.57 -3.23 -10.08
CA CYS A 262 1.48 -2.38 -9.59
C CYS A 262 1.83 -0.90 -9.77
N GLN A 263 1.06 -0.18 -10.59
CA GLN A 263 1.34 1.22 -10.93
C GLN A 263 1.10 2.14 -9.73
N HIS A 264 0.10 1.83 -8.89
CA HIS A 264 -0.14 2.58 -7.67
C HIS A 264 1.04 2.50 -6.70
N ASN A 265 1.57 1.29 -6.46
CA ASN A 265 2.72 1.09 -5.60
C ASN A 265 3.99 1.75 -6.16
N LEU A 266 4.22 1.65 -7.47
CA LEU A 266 5.33 2.34 -8.13
C LEU A 266 5.25 3.87 -7.96
N ASN A 267 4.05 4.46 -8.08
CA ASN A 267 3.88 5.89 -7.80
C ASN A 267 4.21 6.21 -6.34
N TYR A 268 3.72 5.42 -5.40
CA TYR A 268 3.96 5.60 -3.98
C TYR A 268 5.46 5.47 -3.63
N TRP A 269 6.12 4.39 -4.05
CA TRP A 269 7.55 4.17 -3.83
C TRP A 269 8.42 5.16 -4.59
N GLY A 270 7.99 5.65 -5.74
CA GLY A 270 8.63 6.74 -6.45
C GLY A 270 8.41 8.12 -5.83
N PHE A 271 7.87 8.22 -4.62
CA PHE A 271 7.54 9.47 -3.95
C PHE A 271 6.58 10.36 -4.76
N GLY A 272 5.69 9.75 -5.54
CA GLY A 272 4.61 10.44 -6.23
C GLY A 272 3.58 11.03 -5.25
N ASP A 273 2.70 11.88 -5.76
CA ASP A 273 1.60 12.41 -4.98
C ASP A 273 0.42 11.44 -4.92
N TYR A 274 -0.32 11.48 -3.83
CA TYR A 274 -1.57 10.76 -3.69
C TYR A 274 -2.55 11.52 -2.80
N VAL A 275 -3.73 11.76 -3.36
CA VAL A 275 -4.91 12.16 -2.59
C VAL A 275 -5.37 10.94 -1.81
N ALA A 276 -5.76 11.14 -0.56
CA ALA A 276 -6.31 10.06 0.24
C ALA A 276 -7.62 10.50 0.90
N ILE A 277 -8.64 9.65 0.81
CA ILE A 277 -9.95 9.85 1.40
C ILE A 277 -10.38 8.64 2.22
N GLY A 278 -11.22 8.86 3.23
CA GLY A 278 -11.70 7.81 4.12
C GLY A 278 -11.05 7.82 5.50
N ALA A 279 -11.68 7.16 6.45
CA ALA A 279 -11.28 7.14 7.87
C ALA A 279 -9.86 6.60 8.04
N GLY A 280 -8.95 7.41 8.61
CA GLY A 280 -7.54 7.05 8.83
C GLY A 280 -6.68 7.05 7.57
N ALA A 281 -7.16 7.57 6.44
CA ALA A 281 -6.38 7.69 5.23
C ALA A 281 -5.28 8.75 5.35
N HIS A 282 -4.08 8.44 4.81
CA HIS A 282 -2.93 9.34 4.76
C HIS A 282 -2.69 9.79 3.33
N GLY A 283 -2.51 11.09 3.12
CA GLY A 283 -2.23 11.69 1.80
C GLY A 283 -0.90 12.44 1.75
N LYS A 284 -0.37 12.61 0.54
CA LYS A 284 0.78 13.46 0.23
C LYS A 284 0.53 14.24 -1.06
N ILE A 285 0.54 15.56 -0.98
CA ILE A 285 0.32 16.45 -2.13
C ILE A 285 1.43 17.49 -2.20
N SER A 286 2.01 17.61 -3.38
CA SER A 286 2.92 18.69 -3.74
C SER A 286 2.14 19.82 -4.41
N THR A 287 2.35 21.04 -3.95
CA THR A 287 1.73 22.24 -4.53
C THR A 287 2.82 23.17 -5.07
N PRO A 288 2.64 23.75 -6.26
CA PRO A 288 3.55 24.75 -6.78
C PRO A 288 3.46 26.05 -5.97
N GLY A 289 4.49 26.85 -6.02
CA GLY A 289 4.39 28.23 -5.55
C GLY A 289 3.41 29.02 -6.42
N GLY A 290 2.86 30.08 -5.86
CA GLY A 290 2.07 31.04 -6.64
C GLY A 290 2.95 31.93 -7.54
N PRO A 291 2.34 32.81 -8.36
CA PRO A 291 3.07 33.78 -9.16
C PRO A 291 4.03 34.62 -8.33
N PRO A 292 5.11 35.17 -8.92
CA PRO A 292 6.02 36.08 -8.22
C PRO A 292 5.24 37.18 -7.51
N GLY A 293 5.51 37.39 -6.21
CA GLY A 293 4.84 38.40 -5.40
C GLY A 293 3.55 37.94 -4.70
N SER A 294 3.03 36.73 -4.96
CA SER A 294 1.81 36.21 -4.29
C SER A 294 2.02 35.83 -2.83
N GLY A 295 3.27 35.63 -2.38
CA GLY A 295 3.60 35.09 -1.07
C GLY A 295 3.34 33.60 -0.92
N GLN A 296 2.77 32.95 -1.92
CA GLN A 296 2.47 31.52 -1.89
C GLN A 296 3.72 30.71 -2.27
N GLN A 297 4.27 29.98 -1.30
CA GLN A 297 5.43 29.12 -1.51
C GLN A 297 5.01 27.72 -1.95
N ALA A 298 5.85 27.09 -2.78
CA ALA A 298 5.75 25.67 -3.08
C ALA A 298 5.94 24.84 -1.79
N ARG A 299 5.23 23.73 -1.67
CA ARG A 299 5.28 22.88 -0.47
C ARG A 299 4.86 21.46 -0.77
N ILE A 300 5.31 20.52 0.06
CA ILE A 300 4.81 19.16 0.15
C ILE A 300 4.00 19.07 1.44
N VAL A 301 2.77 18.62 1.34
CA VAL A 301 1.84 18.53 2.48
C VAL A 301 1.47 17.08 2.72
N ARG A 302 1.58 16.64 3.97
CA ARG A 302 1.02 15.38 4.47
C ARG A 302 -0.30 15.67 5.15
N THR A 303 -1.28 14.80 4.92
CA THR A 303 -2.59 14.85 5.60
C THR A 303 -2.93 13.50 6.18
N GLU A 304 -3.61 13.51 7.32
CA GLU A 304 -4.19 12.32 7.96
C GLU A 304 -5.66 12.58 8.24
N ARG A 305 -6.50 11.57 8.02
CA ARG A 305 -7.94 11.62 8.34
C ARG A 305 -8.21 11.09 9.73
N VAL A 306 -9.33 11.53 10.32
CA VAL A 306 -9.85 10.97 11.56
C VAL A 306 -9.98 9.45 11.44
N LYS A 307 -9.43 8.70 12.41
CA LYS A 307 -9.31 7.23 12.36
C LYS A 307 -10.62 6.50 12.59
N GLN A 308 -11.44 6.99 13.53
CA GLN A 308 -12.70 6.34 13.86
C GLN A 308 -13.75 6.55 12.75
N PRO A 309 -14.31 5.48 12.16
CA PRO A 309 -15.22 5.60 11.02
C PRO A 309 -16.45 6.44 11.30
N ARG A 310 -17.05 6.29 12.49
CA ARG A 310 -18.22 7.07 12.92
C ARG A 310 -17.89 8.56 13.01
N ASP A 311 -16.78 8.89 13.65
CA ASP A 311 -16.36 10.29 13.83
C ASP A 311 -15.98 10.92 12.49
N TYR A 312 -15.33 10.14 11.60
CA TYR A 312 -15.03 10.56 10.25
C TYR A 312 -16.30 10.92 9.47
N MET A 313 -17.30 10.02 9.43
CA MET A 313 -18.59 10.28 8.77
C MET A 313 -19.29 11.50 9.37
N GLN A 314 -19.39 11.57 10.69
CA GLN A 314 -20.04 12.70 11.37
C GLN A 314 -19.40 14.04 11.00
N LYS A 315 -18.06 14.09 10.88
CA LYS A 315 -17.33 15.30 10.51
C LYS A 315 -17.45 15.62 9.02
N ALA A 316 -17.24 14.64 8.16
CA ALA A 316 -17.31 14.83 6.71
C ALA A 316 -18.71 15.22 6.23
N LEU A 317 -19.77 14.70 6.86
CA LEU A 317 -21.17 15.04 6.55
C LEU A 317 -21.67 16.27 7.31
N GLY A 318 -20.88 16.82 8.23
CA GLY A 318 -21.24 17.96 9.05
C GLY A 318 -21.19 19.30 8.30
N ALA A 319 -21.41 20.40 9.05
CA ALA A 319 -21.37 21.75 8.51
C ALA A 319 -20.01 22.18 7.97
N ASP A 320 -18.93 21.58 8.45
CA ASP A 320 -17.56 21.78 7.98
C ASP A 320 -16.90 20.44 7.65
N PRO A 321 -17.03 19.96 6.39
CA PRO A 321 -16.42 18.70 5.96
C PRO A 321 -14.89 18.67 6.09
N ALA A 322 -14.20 19.81 6.07
CA ALA A 322 -12.75 19.89 6.27
C ALA A 322 -12.31 19.43 7.66
N SER A 323 -13.22 19.42 8.64
CA SER A 323 -12.94 18.92 9.98
C SER A 323 -12.67 17.41 10.07
N CYS A 324 -12.93 16.64 9.01
CA CYS A 324 -12.51 15.23 8.91
C CYS A 324 -10.99 15.06 8.76
N VAL A 325 -10.26 16.13 8.41
CA VAL A 325 -8.78 16.15 8.41
C VAL A 325 -8.32 16.27 9.87
N PHE A 326 -7.64 15.21 10.36
CA PHE A 326 -7.10 15.18 11.71
C PHE A 326 -5.79 15.95 11.82
N GLU A 327 -4.90 15.73 10.86
CA GLU A 327 -3.60 16.38 10.80
C GLU A 327 -3.29 16.88 9.37
N ARG A 328 -2.65 18.05 9.32
CA ARG A 328 -2.10 18.62 8.11
C ARG A 328 -0.75 19.25 8.44
N ARG A 329 0.33 18.71 7.89
CA ARG A 329 1.69 19.22 8.11
C ARG A 329 2.43 19.44 6.80
N VAL A 330 3.29 20.42 6.80
CA VAL A 330 4.23 20.65 5.69
C VAL A 330 5.49 19.84 5.96
N VAL A 331 5.94 19.07 4.97
CA VAL A 331 7.23 18.37 5.02
C VAL A 331 8.34 19.41 4.96
N THR A 332 9.20 19.43 5.96
CA THR A 332 10.30 20.37 6.05
C THR A 332 11.45 19.98 5.12
N ARG A 333 12.38 20.92 4.89
CA ARG A 333 13.60 20.64 4.12
C ARG A 333 14.45 19.53 4.77
N GLY A 334 14.48 19.44 6.10
CA GLY A 334 15.21 18.42 6.84
C GLY A 334 14.60 17.03 6.66
N GLU A 335 13.28 16.94 6.70
CA GLU A 335 12.57 15.67 6.61
C GLU A 335 12.51 15.10 5.18
N VAL A 336 12.49 15.96 4.15
CA VAL A 336 12.17 15.54 2.79
C VAL A 336 13.15 14.53 2.20
N GLY A 337 14.44 14.64 2.57
CA GLY A 337 15.47 13.70 2.15
C GLY A 337 15.20 12.29 2.65
N PHE A 338 14.95 12.17 3.95
CA PHE A 338 14.60 10.91 4.58
C PHE A 338 13.27 10.35 4.03
N GLU A 339 12.21 11.17 3.94
CA GLU A 339 10.92 10.72 3.43
C GLU A 339 11.00 10.21 1.99
N PHE A 340 11.79 10.84 1.14
CA PHE A 340 12.03 10.36 -0.23
C PHE A 340 12.74 9.01 -0.22
N MET A 341 13.84 8.90 0.52
CA MET A 341 14.66 7.69 0.55
C MET A 341 13.93 6.50 1.20
N LEU A 342 13.10 6.76 2.24
CA LEU A 342 12.24 5.75 2.88
C LEU A 342 11.33 5.04 1.86
N ASN A 343 10.89 5.76 0.84
CA ASN A 343 10.07 5.20 -0.24
C ASN A 343 10.96 4.65 -1.38
N ALA A 344 11.85 5.46 -1.94
CA ALA A 344 12.53 5.14 -3.19
C ALA A 344 13.56 4.01 -3.08
N LEU A 345 14.20 3.82 -1.91
CA LEU A 345 15.14 2.72 -1.67
C LEU A 345 14.46 1.36 -1.44
N ARG A 346 13.13 1.31 -1.40
CA ARG A 346 12.39 0.04 -1.46
C ARG A 346 12.38 -0.57 -2.85
N LEU A 347 12.57 0.25 -3.89
CA LEU A 347 12.66 -0.23 -5.28
C LEU A 347 13.98 -0.97 -5.48
N THR A 348 13.91 -2.24 -5.86
CA THR A 348 15.09 -3.11 -6.06
C THR A 348 15.96 -2.66 -7.24
N ASP A 349 15.32 -2.11 -8.29
CA ASP A 349 15.99 -1.50 -9.44
C ASP A 349 16.51 -0.08 -9.12
N GLY A 350 16.18 0.44 -7.92
CA GLY A 350 16.51 1.82 -7.54
C GLY A 350 15.66 2.85 -8.28
N PHE A 351 16.17 4.07 -8.38
CA PHE A 351 15.47 5.20 -8.97
C PHE A 351 16.41 6.11 -9.77
N PRO A 352 15.90 6.81 -10.80
CA PRO A 352 16.64 7.85 -11.50
C PRO A 352 17.02 9.01 -10.57
N VAL A 353 18.25 9.48 -10.62
CA VAL A 353 18.72 10.65 -9.80
C VAL A 353 17.81 11.85 -9.96
N ALA A 354 17.29 12.08 -11.18
CA ALA A 354 16.38 13.18 -11.50
C ALA A 354 15.10 13.16 -10.64
N TRP A 355 14.62 11.96 -10.23
CA TRP A 355 13.41 11.85 -9.42
C TRP A 355 13.51 12.61 -8.10
N PHE A 356 14.72 12.69 -7.51
CA PHE A 356 14.85 13.42 -6.25
C PHE A 356 14.40 14.89 -6.44
N ALA A 357 14.93 15.57 -7.44
CA ALA A 357 14.55 16.97 -7.71
C ALA A 357 13.11 17.11 -8.22
N GLU A 358 12.68 16.21 -9.12
CA GLU A 358 11.33 16.23 -9.71
C GLU A 358 10.23 15.97 -8.66
N ARG A 359 10.52 15.14 -7.65
CA ARG A 359 9.52 14.69 -6.66
C ARG A 359 9.56 15.46 -5.35
N THR A 360 10.72 16.04 -5.01
CA THR A 360 10.90 16.80 -3.77
C THR A 360 10.96 18.32 -3.99
N GLY A 361 11.31 18.76 -5.19
CA GLY A 361 11.59 20.16 -5.50
C GLY A 361 12.94 20.65 -4.96
N TYR A 362 13.82 19.76 -4.47
CA TYR A 362 15.15 20.08 -3.97
C TYR A 362 16.23 19.37 -4.78
N PRO A 363 17.44 19.95 -4.89
CA PRO A 363 18.55 19.30 -5.58
C PRO A 363 19.03 18.07 -4.80
N VAL A 364 19.48 17.03 -5.51
CA VAL A 364 20.02 15.78 -4.89
C VAL A 364 21.22 16.02 -3.98
N SER A 365 21.91 17.14 -4.13
CA SER A 365 23.00 17.56 -3.23
C SER A 365 22.55 17.72 -1.77
N LEU A 366 21.24 17.85 -1.52
CA LEU A 366 20.67 17.86 -0.17
C LEU A 366 21.02 16.60 0.62
N VAL A 367 21.11 15.45 -0.04
CA VAL A 367 21.34 14.12 0.56
C VAL A 367 22.69 13.53 0.16
N SER A 368 23.61 14.29 -0.45
CA SER A 368 24.86 13.77 -1.01
C SER A 368 25.74 13.09 0.05
N ARG A 369 25.89 13.67 1.25
CA ARG A 369 26.70 13.09 2.34
C ARG A 369 26.16 11.71 2.78
N ALA A 370 24.84 11.58 2.90
CA ALA A 370 24.20 10.33 3.28
C ALA A 370 24.35 9.27 2.17
N LEU A 371 24.24 9.70 0.90
CA LEU A 371 24.49 8.84 -0.25
C LEU A 371 25.95 8.37 -0.28
N ASP A 372 26.95 9.26 -0.05
CA ASP A 372 28.36 8.90 0.02
C ASP A 372 28.62 7.88 1.13
N ALA A 373 28.09 8.11 2.33
CA ALA A 373 28.25 7.20 3.46
C ALA A 373 27.59 5.83 3.22
N ALA A 374 26.45 5.78 2.53
CA ALA A 374 25.79 4.52 2.20
C ALA A 374 26.56 3.75 1.10
N GLU A 375 27.15 4.45 0.14
CA GLU A 375 28.00 3.86 -0.91
C GLU A 375 29.31 3.33 -0.35
N ASP A 376 29.99 4.08 0.53
CA ASP A 376 31.22 3.67 1.21
C ASP A 376 31.01 2.39 2.04
N GLU A 377 29.84 2.18 2.62
CA GLU A 377 29.47 0.94 3.30
C GLU A 377 29.02 -0.18 2.34
N GLY A 378 28.94 0.09 1.04
CA GLY A 378 28.47 -0.86 0.03
C GLY A 378 26.99 -1.20 0.12
N LEU A 379 26.15 -0.29 0.66
CA LEU A 379 24.70 -0.46 0.78
C LEU A 379 23.97 -0.01 -0.48
N LEU A 380 24.53 0.94 -1.23
CA LEU A 380 24.00 1.37 -2.52
C LEU A 380 25.11 1.53 -3.55
N ALA A 381 24.73 1.59 -4.82
CA ALA A 381 25.58 1.94 -5.94
C ALA A 381 24.96 3.11 -6.70
N ARG A 382 25.81 4.03 -7.16
CA ARG A 382 25.38 5.21 -7.92
C ARG A 382 26.06 5.30 -9.27
N THR A 383 25.29 5.84 -10.21
CA THR A 383 25.81 6.41 -11.46
C THR A 383 25.36 7.86 -11.54
N HIS A 384 25.70 8.55 -12.62
CA HIS A 384 25.17 9.90 -12.86
C HIS A 384 23.66 9.91 -13.18
N GLU A 385 23.07 8.73 -13.50
CA GLU A 385 21.66 8.59 -13.90
C GLU A 385 20.81 7.94 -12.81
N SER A 386 21.39 7.06 -11.97
CA SER A 386 20.62 6.22 -11.06
C SER A 386 21.27 6.02 -9.70
N VAL A 387 20.41 5.78 -8.70
CA VAL A 387 20.77 5.29 -7.36
C VAL A 387 20.08 3.94 -7.17
N ARG A 388 20.80 2.91 -6.78
CA ARG A 388 20.30 1.56 -6.63
C ARG A 388 20.80 0.93 -5.33
N PRO A 389 19.91 0.31 -4.49
CA PRO A 389 20.39 -0.51 -3.39
C PRO A 389 21.16 -1.74 -3.92
N THR A 390 22.24 -2.09 -3.27
CA THR A 390 22.95 -3.37 -3.49
C THR A 390 22.16 -4.51 -2.82
N GLU A 391 22.48 -5.77 -3.08
CA GLU A 391 21.92 -6.90 -2.32
C GLU A 391 22.10 -6.72 -0.81
N LYS A 392 23.26 -6.24 -0.38
CA LYS A 392 23.52 -5.88 1.01
C LYS A 392 22.59 -4.77 1.48
N GLY A 393 22.38 -3.73 0.66
CA GLY A 393 21.48 -2.61 0.99
C GLY A 393 20.05 -3.03 1.10
N GLN A 394 19.56 -3.93 0.25
CA GLN A 394 18.21 -4.49 0.34
C GLN A 394 18.00 -5.26 1.65
N ARG A 395 18.99 -6.09 2.06
CA ARG A 395 18.94 -6.85 3.32
C ARG A 395 19.04 -5.96 4.56
N PHE A 396 19.77 -4.85 4.48
CA PHE A 396 19.99 -3.91 5.58
C PHE A 396 19.34 -2.54 5.30
N LEU A 397 18.13 -2.55 4.71
CA LEU A 397 17.42 -1.33 4.30
C LEU A 397 17.27 -0.33 5.46
N ASN A 398 16.88 -0.77 6.65
CA ASN A 398 16.71 0.12 7.80
C ASN A 398 18.02 0.80 8.18
N ARG A 399 19.15 0.05 8.22
CA ARG A 399 20.47 0.61 8.48
C ARG A 399 20.90 1.64 7.41
N MET A 400 20.55 1.36 6.15
CA MET A 400 20.82 2.32 5.07
C MET A 400 19.98 3.59 5.25
N LEU A 401 18.71 3.46 5.64
CA LEU A 401 17.79 4.58 5.86
C LEU A 401 18.22 5.47 7.04
N GLU A 402 18.81 4.90 8.11
CA GLU A 402 19.34 5.66 9.25
C GLU A 402 20.33 6.76 8.85
N LYS A 403 21.05 6.58 7.72
CA LYS A 403 22.01 7.59 7.23
C LYS A 403 21.34 8.86 6.69
N PHE A 404 20.07 8.81 6.40
CA PHE A 404 19.29 9.93 5.88
C PHE A 404 18.48 10.65 6.97
N LEU A 405 18.53 10.16 8.22
CA LEU A 405 18.01 10.91 9.36
C LEU A 405 18.94 12.10 9.63
N GLU A 406 18.38 13.28 9.85
CA GLU A 406 19.15 14.42 10.33
C GLU A 406 19.61 14.16 11.77
N ASP A 407 20.85 14.56 12.11
CA ASP A 407 21.39 14.58 13.47
C ASP A 407 20.70 15.64 14.35
#